data_ba85277d005e3acbebbb4a8e13eb2d71
#
_entry.id   ba85277d005e3acbebbb4a8e13eb2d71
#
_cell.length_a   1.000
_cell.length_b   1.000
_cell.length_c   1.000
_cell.angle_alpha   90.00
_cell.angle_beta   90.00
_cell.angle_gamma   90.00
#
_symmetry.space_group_name_H-M   'P 1'
#
loop_
_entity.id
_entity.type
_entity.pdbx_description
1 polymer ?
#
loop_
_entity_poly.entity_id
_entity_poly.type
_entity_poly.pdbx_seq_one_letter_code
_entity_poly.pdbx_strand_id
1 'polypeptide(L)'
;LEEASINRIVHDANISRGSFYTYFEDKQDLLKWLIYAQAEQHFNNYIERLRENGGDLWDMLENVFDRGLDLMERAGLINIFQNLIKSAKFMDIFRGDPEYDPQVCRENQSFMKLLYENIDQDKEPISREALNELIEMHMVVFMMSLKRFFRDGEKKEEASEYYKRHIRMLHYGICAYRSDSREEEQR
;
A
#
# COMPACT_ATOMS: atom_id res chain seq x y z
N LEU A 1 12.20 2.28 -16.02
CA LEU A 1 11.18 2.06 -17.06
C LEU A 1 11.07 3.19 -18.07
N GLU A 2 11.34 4.46 -17.72
CA GLU A 2 11.34 5.54 -18.70
C GLU A 2 12.41 5.36 -19.79
N GLU A 3 13.54 4.77 -19.46
CA GLU A 3 14.64 4.48 -20.40
C GLU A 3 14.49 3.14 -21.13
N ALA A 4 13.67 2.21 -20.64
CA ALA A 4 13.43 0.94 -21.30
C ALA A 4 12.43 1.12 -22.47
N SER A 5 12.87 0.87 -23.69
CA SER A 5 11.98 0.81 -24.85
C SER A 5 11.15 -0.48 -24.81
N ILE A 6 9.94 -0.45 -25.38
CA ILE A 6 9.12 -1.67 -25.55
C ILE A 6 9.93 -2.76 -26.26
N ASN A 7 10.77 -2.39 -27.23
CA ASN A 7 11.62 -3.34 -27.94
C ASN A 7 12.57 -4.10 -26.99
N ARG A 8 13.15 -3.41 -26.00
CA ARG A 8 14.01 -4.04 -25.01
C ARG A 8 13.21 -4.94 -24.06
N ILE A 9 12.04 -4.48 -23.61
CA ILE A 9 11.14 -5.28 -22.73
C ILE A 9 10.76 -6.61 -23.41
N VAL A 10 10.30 -6.56 -24.67
CA VAL A 10 9.88 -7.77 -25.38
C VAL A 10 11.08 -8.68 -25.73
N HIS A 11 12.24 -8.11 -26.04
CA HIS A 11 13.47 -8.86 -26.23
C HIS A 11 13.87 -9.60 -24.95
N ASP A 12 13.95 -8.91 -23.82
CA ASP A 12 14.38 -9.51 -22.54
C ASP A 12 13.36 -10.53 -22.00
N ALA A 13 12.05 -10.32 -22.27
CA ALA A 13 10.99 -11.27 -21.97
C ALA A 13 10.88 -12.42 -22.99
N ASN A 14 11.64 -12.39 -24.07
CA ASN A 14 11.59 -13.37 -25.18
C ASN A 14 10.17 -13.54 -25.76
N ILE A 15 9.46 -12.43 -25.96
CA ILE A 15 8.14 -12.38 -26.58
C ILE A 15 8.16 -11.51 -27.84
N SER A 16 7.14 -11.67 -28.71
CA SER A 16 6.99 -10.79 -29.86
C SER A 16 6.41 -9.43 -29.45
N ARG A 17 6.71 -8.39 -30.25
CA ARG A 17 6.07 -7.08 -30.06
C ARG A 17 4.55 -7.15 -30.21
N GLY A 18 4.04 -8.00 -31.10
CA GLY A 18 2.61 -8.26 -31.26
C GLY A 18 2.00 -8.85 -30.00
N SER A 19 2.69 -9.82 -29.36
CA SER A 19 2.26 -10.39 -28.09
C SER A 19 2.16 -9.35 -26.98
N PHE A 20 3.09 -8.38 -26.92
CA PHE A 20 3.02 -7.29 -25.96
C PHE A 20 1.73 -6.48 -26.13
N TYR A 21 1.43 -6.04 -27.35
CA TYR A 21 0.25 -5.22 -27.64
C TYR A 21 -1.09 -5.99 -27.56
N THR A 22 -1.05 -7.32 -27.40
CA THR A 22 -2.27 -8.08 -27.07
C THR A 22 -2.72 -7.87 -25.64
N TYR A 23 -1.79 -7.56 -24.73
CA TYR A 23 -2.06 -7.41 -23.29
C TYR A 23 -1.97 -5.99 -22.78
N PHE A 24 -1.15 -5.15 -23.38
CA PHE A 24 -0.85 -3.79 -22.91
C PHE A 24 -0.90 -2.79 -24.07
N GLU A 25 -1.61 -1.68 -23.85
CA GLU A 25 -1.68 -0.61 -24.84
C GLU A 25 -0.32 0.08 -25.03
N ASP A 26 0.36 0.31 -23.93
CA ASP A 26 1.68 0.93 -23.92
C ASP A 26 2.51 0.49 -22.68
N LYS A 27 3.66 1.11 -22.51
CA LYS A 27 4.55 0.89 -21.36
C LYS A 27 3.96 1.37 -20.03
N GLN A 28 3.09 2.37 -20.05
CA GLN A 28 2.44 2.89 -18.83
C GLN A 28 1.36 1.95 -18.37
N ASP A 29 0.64 1.32 -19.29
CA ASP A 29 -0.35 0.30 -18.99
C ASP A 29 0.29 -0.94 -18.35
N LEU A 30 1.40 -1.43 -18.89
CA LEU A 30 2.21 -2.47 -18.23
C LEU A 30 2.63 -2.05 -16.82
N LEU A 31 3.05 -0.80 -16.63
CA LEU A 31 3.48 -0.31 -15.33
C LEU A 31 2.34 -0.26 -14.33
N LYS A 32 1.16 0.21 -14.73
CA LYS A 32 -0.05 0.18 -13.90
C LYS A 32 -0.37 -1.24 -13.48
N TRP A 33 -0.38 -2.18 -14.43
CA TRP A 33 -0.62 -3.59 -14.14
C TRP A 33 0.36 -4.16 -13.12
N LEU A 34 1.65 -3.85 -13.24
CA LEU A 34 2.67 -4.28 -12.28
C LEU A 34 2.41 -3.71 -10.88
N ILE A 35 1.98 -2.46 -10.78
CA ILE A 35 1.65 -1.82 -9.50
C ILE A 35 0.43 -2.50 -8.88
N TYR A 36 -0.62 -2.76 -9.67
CA TYR A 36 -1.83 -3.41 -9.18
C TYR A 36 -1.58 -4.85 -8.74
N ALA A 37 -0.83 -5.63 -9.52
CA ALA A 37 -0.45 -6.99 -9.13
C ALA A 37 0.33 -7.02 -7.82
N GLN A 38 1.19 -6.02 -7.57
CA GLN A 38 1.90 -5.89 -6.30
C GLN A 38 1.00 -5.40 -5.17
N ALA A 39 0.05 -4.51 -5.45
CA ALA A 39 -0.92 -4.05 -4.45
C ALA A 39 -1.81 -5.20 -3.97
N GLU A 40 -2.30 -6.05 -4.86
CA GLU A 40 -3.08 -7.25 -4.50
C GLU A 40 -2.28 -8.19 -3.59
N GLN A 41 -1.03 -8.48 -3.97
CA GLN A 41 -0.15 -9.31 -3.13
C GLN A 41 0.11 -8.65 -1.77
N HIS A 42 0.25 -7.33 -1.75
CA HIS A 42 0.43 -6.56 -0.53
C HIS A 42 -0.81 -6.63 0.36
N PHE A 43 -2.02 -6.47 -0.19
CA PHE A 43 -3.27 -6.60 0.53
C PHE A 43 -3.48 -7.99 1.14
N ASN A 44 -3.13 -9.05 0.42
CA ASN A 44 -3.18 -10.41 0.96
C ASN A 44 -2.29 -10.57 2.18
N ASN A 45 -1.12 -9.93 2.22
CA ASN A 45 -0.24 -9.97 3.39
C ASN A 45 -0.82 -9.25 4.62
N TYR A 46 -1.63 -8.19 4.46
CA TYR A 46 -2.34 -7.57 5.59
C TYR A 46 -3.31 -8.58 6.22
N ILE A 47 -4.09 -9.26 5.40
CA ILE A 47 -5.08 -10.23 5.87
C ILE A 47 -4.41 -11.44 6.51
N GLU A 48 -3.34 -11.97 5.92
CA GLU A 48 -2.56 -13.05 6.51
C GLU A 48 -1.98 -12.64 7.85
N ARG A 49 -1.42 -11.43 7.96
CA ARG A 49 -0.87 -10.92 9.22
C ARG A 49 -1.93 -10.79 10.31
N LEU A 50 -3.12 -10.26 9.98
CA LEU A 50 -4.24 -10.19 10.94
C LEU A 50 -4.65 -11.57 11.43
N ARG A 51 -4.67 -12.57 10.57
CA ARG A 51 -4.98 -13.95 10.97
C ARG A 51 -3.91 -14.55 11.88
N GLU A 52 -2.64 -14.30 11.57
CA GLU A 52 -1.49 -14.79 12.34
C GLU A 52 -1.40 -14.16 13.73
N ASN A 53 -1.71 -12.86 13.87
CA ASN A 53 -1.57 -12.11 15.11
C ASN A 53 -2.87 -12.04 15.95
N GLY A 54 -3.92 -12.78 15.54
CA GLY A 54 -5.20 -12.82 16.24
C GLY A 54 -6.01 -11.53 16.12
N GLY A 55 -5.95 -10.87 14.95
CA GLY A 55 -6.75 -9.71 14.61
C GLY A 55 -6.23 -8.37 15.17
N ASP A 56 -4.97 -8.32 15.59
CA ASP A 56 -4.33 -7.09 16.09
C ASP A 56 -4.02 -6.14 14.93
N LEU A 57 -4.87 -5.12 14.78
CA LEU A 57 -4.77 -4.11 13.73
C LEU A 57 -3.48 -3.30 13.82
N TRP A 58 -3.09 -2.90 15.03
CA TRP A 58 -1.93 -2.02 15.21
C TRP A 58 -0.61 -2.74 14.99
N ASP A 59 -0.47 -3.98 15.46
CA ASP A 59 0.68 -4.82 15.14
C ASP A 59 0.78 -5.05 13.62
N MET A 60 -0.34 -5.28 12.94
CA MET A 60 -0.35 -5.42 11.49
C MET A 60 0.13 -4.13 10.82
N LEU A 61 -0.44 -2.96 11.19
CA LEU A 61 -0.06 -1.66 10.60
C LEU A 61 1.41 -1.32 10.88
N GLU A 62 1.94 -1.57 12.07
CA GLU A 62 3.36 -1.29 12.38
C GLU A 62 4.34 -2.11 11.54
N ASN A 63 3.96 -3.31 11.12
CA ASN A 63 4.87 -4.23 10.43
C ASN A 63 4.73 -4.26 8.90
N VAL A 64 3.67 -3.67 8.36
CA VAL A 64 3.37 -3.78 6.92
C VAL A 64 4.40 -3.11 6.02
N PHE A 65 5.05 -2.03 6.47
CA PHE A 65 6.07 -1.33 5.69
C PHE A 65 7.30 -2.19 5.46
N ASP A 66 7.85 -2.78 6.52
CA ASP A 66 9.03 -3.64 6.43
C ASP A 66 8.75 -4.88 5.58
N ARG A 67 7.61 -5.53 5.80
CA ARG A 67 7.17 -6.67 4.99
C ARG A 67 7.00 -6.30 3.52
N GLY A 68 6.45 -5.14 3.22
CA GLY A 68 6.30 -4.64 1.86
C GLY A 68 7.65 -4.45 1.16
N LEU A 69 8.62 -3.85 1.85
CA LEU A 69 9.98 -3.71 1.33
C LEU A 69 10.66 -5.06 1.10
N ASP A 70 10.53 -6.02 2.04
CA ASP A 70 11.09 -7.36 1.90
C ASP A 70 10.50 -8.11 0.71
N LEU A 71 9.21 -7.96 0.45
CA LEU A 71 8.55 -8.54 -0.73
C LEU A 71 9.05 -7.92 -2.03
N MET A 72 9.16 -6.59 -2.08
CA MET A 72 9.70 -5.89 -3.25
C MET A 72 11.14 -6.30 -3.53
N GLU A 73 11.96 -6.51 -2.48
CA GLU A 73 13.32 -6.98 -2.60
C GLU A 73 13.38 -8.40 -3.16
N ARG A 74 12.62 -9.33 -2.59
CA ARG A 74 12.54 -10.74 -3.06
C ARG A 74 12.04 -10.85 -4.49
N ALA A 75 11.11 -9.99 -4.88
CA ALA A 75 10.56 -9.94 -6.25
C ALA A 75 11.48 -9.20 -7.23
N GLY A 76 12.61 -8.63 -6.80
CA GLY A 76 13.51 -7.84 -7.65
C GLY A 76 12.92 -6.51 -8.12
N LEU A 77 11.92 -5.98 -7.43
CA LEU A 77 11.15 -4.81 -7.83
C LEU A 77 11.70 -3.48 -7.28
N ILE A 78 12.67 -3.53 -6.37
CA ILE A 78 13.25 -2.34 -5.72
C ILE A 78 13.65 -1.26 -6.75
N ASN A 79 14.40 -1.62 -7.79
CA ASN A 79 14.85 -0.68 -8.81
C ASN A 79 13.68 -0.10 -9.63
N ILE A 80 12.64 -0.89 -9.87
CA ILE A 80 11.45 -0.45 -10.60
C ILE A 80 10.71 0.60 -9.77
N PHE A 81 10.45 0.32 -8.50
CA PHE A 81 9.77 1.24 -7.59
C PHE A 81 10.61 2.49 -7.30
N GLN A 82 11.93 2.37 -7.19
CA GLN A 82 12.82 3.52 -7.03
C GLN A 82 12.71 4.49 -8.22
N ASN A 83 12.74 3.98 -9.44
CA ASN A 83 12.61 4.80 -10.64
C ASN A 83 11.19 5.40 -10.76
N LEU A 84 10.19 4.65 -10.36
CA LEU A 84 8.80 5.10 -10.37
C LEU A 84 8.58 6.26 -9.39
N ILE A 85 9.04 6.12 -8.14
CA ILE A 85 8.89 7.16 -7.10
C ILE A 85 9.69 8.42 -7.41
N LYS A 86 10.80 8.29 -8.14
CA LYS A 86 11.56 9.45 -8.64
C LYS A 86 10.84 10.18 -9.76
N SER A 87 9.92 9.54 -10.47
CA SER A 87 9.16 10.19 -11.54
C SER A 87 8.07 11.10 -11.00
N ALA A 88 7.86 12.26 -11.63
CA ALA A 88 6.82 13.19 -11.26
C ALA A 88 5.39 12.59 -11.41
N LYS A 89 5.26 11.56 -12.24
CA LYS A 89 3.98 10.86 -12.52
C LYS A 89 3.58 9.85 -11.48
N PHE A 90 4.45 9.51 -10.53
CA PHE A 90 4.14 8.52 -9.49
C PHE A 90 2.91 8.89 -8.67
N MET A 91 2.82 10.16 -8.25
CA MET A 91 1.66 10.62 -7.49
C MET A 91 0.37 10.62 -8.31
N ASP A 92 0.44 10.76 -9.62
CA ASP A 92 -0.74 10.72 -10.49
C ASP A 92 -1.28 9.30 -10.64
N ILE A 93 -0.43 8.28 -10.57
CA ILE A 93 -0.84 6.86 -10.57
C ILE A 93 -1.62 6.53 -9.28
N PHE A 94 -1.21 7.09 -8.13
CA PHE A 94 -1.87 6.85 -6.83
C PHE A 94 -3.01 7.83 -6.52
N ARG A 95 -3.10 8.94 -7.21
CA ARG A 95 -4.28 9.81 -7.16
C ARG A 95 -5.51 9.20 -7.82
N GLY A 96 -5.40 7.94 -8.25
CA GLY A 96 -6.37 7.14 -8.95
C GLY A 96 -7.73 7.83 -9.03
N ASP A 97 -8.04 8.41 -10.17
CA ASP A 97 -9.35 8.97 -10.39
C ASP A 97 -10.34 7.81 -10.19
N PRO A 98 -11.29 7.88 -9.24
CA PRO A 98 -12.29 6.83 -9.03
C PRO A 98 -13.11 6.53 -10.29
N GLU A 99 -13.14 7.46 -11.25
CA GLU A 99 -13.73 7.23 -12.57
C GLU A 99 -12.88 6.29 -13.46
N TYR A 100 -11.62 6.00 -13.09
CA TYR A 100 -10.66 5.42 -14.02
C TYR A 100 -10.62 3.89 -14.03
N ASP A 101 -11.01 3.19 -12.96
CA ASP A 101 -11.03 1.74 -12.98
C ASP A 101 -12.05 1.13 -12.00
N PRO A 102 -13.23 0.71 -12.52
CA PRO A 102 -14.25 0.03 -11.71
C PRO A 102 -13.77 -1.29 -11.06
N GLN A 103 -12.69 -1.88 -11.55
CA GLN A 103 -12.11 -3.10 -10.97
C GLN A 103 -11.34 -2.75 -9.71
N VAL A 104 -10.50 -1.72 -9.72
CA VAL A 104 -9.76 -1.24 -8.54
C VAL A 104 -10.71 -0.84 -7.42
N CYS A 105 -11.81 -0.16 -7.74
CA CYS A 105 -12.83 0.19 -6.74
C CYS A 105 -13.46 -1.05 -6.10
N ARG A 106 -13.77 -2.09 -6.88
CA ARG A 106 -14.33 -3.35 -6.35
C ARG A 106 -13.32 -4.12 -5.51
N GLU A 107 -12.07 -4.18 -5.95
CA GLU A 107 -10.99 -4.84 -5.21
C GLU A 107 -10.71 -4.14 -3.89
N ASN A 108 -10.68 -2.80 -3.87
CA ASN A 108 -10.54 -2.02 -2.64
C ASN A 108 -11.71 -2.24 -1.68
N GLN A 109 -12.95 -2.28 -2.17
CA GLN A 109 -14.13 -2.55 -1.33
C GLN A 109 -14.07 -3.98 -0.75
N SER A 110 -13.66 -4.95 -1.55
CA SER A 110 -13.49 -6.34 -1.12
C SER A 110 -12.38 -6.47 -0.07
N PHE A 111 -11.26 -5.77 -0.27
CA PHE A 111 -10.16 -5.70 0.68
C PHE A 111 -10.60 -5.08 2.01
N MET A 112 -11.24 -3.90 1.98
CA MET A 112 -11.71 -3.23 3.20
C MET A 112 -12.71 -4.07 3.98
N LYS A 113 -13.58 -4.81 3.29
CA LYS A 113 -14.48 -5.77 3.93
C LYS A 113 -13.71 -6.90 4.61
N LEU A 114 -12.77 -7.53 3.92
CA LEU A 114 -11.94 -8.60 4.47
C LEU A 114 -11.09 -8.10 5.64
N LEU A 115 -10.53 -6.89 5.53
CA LEU A 115 -9.76 -6.27 6.61
C LEU A 115 -10.62 -6.14 7.88
N TYR A 116 -11.80 -5.56 7.76
CA TYR A 116 -12.73 -5.38 8.87
C TYR A 116 -13.16 -6.70 9.51
N GLU A 117 -13.43 -7.73 8.71
CA GLU A 117 -13.85 -9.06 9.18
C GLU A 117 -12.74 -9.84 9.90
N ASN A 118 -11.48 -9.49 9.70
CA ASN A 118 -10.33 -10.14 10.34
C ASN A 118 -9.75 -9.37 11.53
N ILE A 119 -10.25 -8.17 11.84
CA ILE A 119 -9.86 -7.41 13.06
C ILE A 119 -10.60 -8.00 14.27
N ASP A 120 -9.89 -8.16 15.39
CA ASP A 120 -10.47 -8.51 16.67
C ASP A 120 -11.21 -7.30 17.27
N GLN A 121 -12.52 -7.23 17.07
CA GLN A 121 -13.37 -6.12 17.51
C GLN A 121 -13.51 -6.05 19.05
N ASP A 122 -13.17 -7.10 19.78
CA ASP A 122 -13.17 -7.10 21.24
C ASP A 122 -11.93 -6.38 21.79
N LYS A 123 -10.79 -6.52 21.10
CA LYS A 123 -9.55 -5.81 21.45
C LYS A 123 -9.52 -4.39 20.87
N GLU A 124 -9.90 -4.24 19.61
CA GLU A 124 -9.83 -2.99 18.86
C GLU A 124 -11.21 -2.66 18.25
N PRO A 125 -12.16 -2.16 19.05
CA PRO A 125 -13.47 -1.78 18.53
C PRO A 125 -13.35 -0.59 17.59
N ILE A 126 -13.51 -0.83 16.29
CA ILE A 126 -13.42 0.19 15.25
C ILE A 126 -14.63 0.10 14.31
N SER A 127 -15.25 1.23 13.98
CA SER A 127 -16.29 1.24 12.94
C SER A 127 -15.69 1.10 11.55
N ARG A 128 -16.52 0.74 10.56
CA ARG A 128 -16.05 0.66 9.16
C ARG A 128 -15.60 2.02 8.63
N GLU A 129 -16.30 3.08 9.02
CA GLU A 129 -15.98 4.45 8.65
C GLU A 129 -14.62 4.87 9.22
N ALA A 130 -14.40 4.65 10.51
CA ALA A 130 -13.13 4.95 11.16
C ALA A 130 -11.96 4.11 10.62
N LEU A 131 -12.22 2.85 10.24
CA LEU A 131 -11.22 2.01 9.58
C LEU A 131 -10.84 2.56 8.21
N ASN A 132 -11.81 3.01 7.41
CA ASN A 132 -11.54 3.64 6.11
C ASN A 132 -10.64 4.87 6.27
N GLU A 133 -11.00 5.78 7.18
CA GLU A 133 -10.21 6.99 7.45
C GLU A 133 -8.80 6.63 7.96
N LEU A 134 -8.68 5.63 8.84
CA LEU A 134 -7.38 5.16 9.32
C LEU A 134 -6.51 4.62 8.19
N ILE A 135 -7.07 3.82 7.28
CA ILE A 135 -6.32 3.26 6.14
C ILE A 135 -5.90 4.36 5.17
N GLU A 136 -6.74 5.37 4.92
CA GLU A 136 -6.35 6.54 4.11
C GLU A 136 -5.15 7.28 4.73
N MET A 137 -5.20 7.57 6.03
CA MET A 137 -4.09 8.20 6.75
C MET A 137 -2.83 7.32 6.76
N HIS A 138 -3.00 6.02 7.00
CA HIS A 138 -1.93 5.05 6.91
C HIS A 138 -1.24 5.07 5.54
N MET A 139 -2.01 5.10 4.44
CA MET A 139 -1.47 5.16 3.08
C MET A 139 -0.61 6.41 2.85
N VAL A 140 -1.00 7.57 3.41
CA VAL A 140 -0.18 8.78 3.35
C VAL A 140 1.17 8.57 4.05
N VAL A 141 1.17 8.01 5.27
CA VAL A 141 2.40 7.71 6.01
C VAL A 141 3.27 6.69 5.26
N PHE A 142 2.65 5.65 4.72
CA PHE A 142 3.32 4.61 3.93
C PHE A 142 4.03 5.21 2.70
N MET A 143 3.33 6.05 1.93
CA MET A 143 3.87 6.72 0.75
C MET A 143 5.00 7.69 1.09
N MET A 144 4.88 8.42 2.20
CA MET A 144 5.94 9.30 2.68
C MET A 144 7.20 8.51 3.05
N SER A 145 7.04 7.35 3.68
CA SER A 145 8.14 6.46 4.05
C SER A 145 8.82 5.83 2.83
N LEU A 146 8.05 5.40 1.83
CA LEU A 146 8.59 4.95 0.54
C LEU A 146 9.39 6.06 -0.17
N LYS A 147 8.88 7.30 -0.14
CA LYS A 147 9.61 8.45 -0.71
C LYS A 147 10.95 8.66 -0.02
N ARG A 148 10.99 8.62 1.32
CA ARG A 148 12.22 8.77 2.09
C ARG A 148 13.24 7.71 1.71
N PHE A 149 12.82 6.45 1.64
CA PHE A 149 13.67 5.32 1.28
C PHE A 149 14.16 5.40 -0.18
N PHE A 150 13.24 5.55 -1.14
CA PHE A 150 13.57 5.42 -2.56
C PHE A 150 14.11 6.71 -3.21
N ARG A 151 13.60 7.86 -2.80
CA ARG A 151 13.94 9.15 -3.42
C ARG A 151 15.02 9.89 -2.65
N ASP A 152 14.87 9.97 -1.34
CA ASP A 152 15.74 10.78 -0.50
C ASP A 152 16.98 9.99 -0.05
N GLY A 153 17.02 8.66 -0.33
CA GLY A 153 18.19 7.80 -0.14
C GLY A 153 18.44 7.43 1.32
N GLU A 154 17.43 7.52 2.18
CA GLU A 154 17.54 7.07 3.57
C GLU A 154 17.74 5.55 3.65
N LYS A 155 18.37 5.10 4.72
CA LYS A 155 18.49 3.67 5.00
C LYS A 155 17.13 3.07 5.30
N LYS A 156 16.99 1.77 5.03
CA LYS A 156 15.76 1.02 5.31
C LYS A 156 15.31 1.18 6.75
N GLU A 157 16.25 1.10 7.68
CA GLU A 157 16.01 1.21 9.12
C GLU A 157 15.47 2.59 9.50
N GLU A 158 16.01 3.66 8.92
CA GLU A 158 15.59 5.04 9.17
C GLU A 158 14.16 5.30 8.64
N ALA A 159 13.89 4.84 7.43
CA ALA A 159 12.55 4.94 6.82
C ALA A 159 11.51 4.09 7.59
N SER A 160 11.90 2.90 8.05
CA SER A 160 11.07 2.03 8.88
C SER A 160 10.74 2.67 10.23
N GLU A 161 11.74 3.23 10.93
CA GLU A 161 11.53 3.94 12.20
C GLU A 161 10.64 5.18 12.02
N TYR A 162 10.82 5.93 10.93
CA TYR A 162 9.92 7.04 10.58
C TYR A 162 8.49 6.53 10.44
N TYR A 163 8.27 5.47 9.67
CA TYR A 163 6.97 4.87 9.45
C TYR A 163 6.31 4.44 10.77
N LYS A 164 6.97 3.58 11.55
CA LYS A 164 6.47 3.04 12.82
C LYS A 164 6.11 4.13 13.82
N ARG A 165 6.97 5.16 13.92
CA ARG A 165 6.69 6.30 14.80
C ARG A 165 5.39 7.01 14.44
N HIS A 166 5.09 7.21 13.15
CA HIS A 166 3.87 7.87 12.72
C HIS A 166 2.63 6.97 12.87
N ILE A 167 2.77 5.66 12.67
CA ILE A 167 1.68 4.71 12.97
C ILE A 167 1.34 4.73 14.46
N ARG A 168 2.35 4.74 15.35
CA ARG A 168 2.12 4.89 16.79
C ARG A 168 1.45 6.23 17.15
N MET A 169 1.81 7.32 16.47
CA MET A 169 1.12 8.60 16.66
C MET A 169 -0.36 8.53 16.26
N LEU A 170 -0.70 7.84 15.16
CA LEU A 170 -2.09 7.60 14.79
C LEU A 170 -2.81 6.74 15.84
N HIS A 171 -2.17 5.69 16.33
CA HIS A 171 -2.70 4.81 17.37
C HIS A 171 -3.03 5.58 18.66
N TYR A 172 -2.07 6.31 19.20
CA TYR A 172 -2.26 7.08 20.43
C TYR A 172 -3.28 8.20 20.26
N GLY A 173 -3.31 8.88 19.11
CA GLY A 173 -4.30 9.91 18.80
C GLY A 173 -5.73 9.37 18.80
N ILE A 174 -5.96 8.22 18.16
CA ILE A 174 -7.28 7.57 18.15
C ILE A 174 -7.68 7.09 19.56
N CYS A 175 -6.76 6.56 20.34
CA CYS A 175 -7.04 6.15 21.73
C CYS A 175 -7.43 7.35 22.61
N ALA A 176 -6.76 8.48 22.47
CA ALA A 176 -7.11 9.71 23.20
C ALA A 176 -8.51 10.20 22.83
N TYR A 177 -8.83 10.27 21.54
CA TYR A 177 -10.15 10.68 21.05
C TYR A 177 -11.31 9.79 21.58
N ARG A 178 -11.10 8.49 21.66
CA ARG A 178 -12.09 7.55 22.22
C ARG A 178 -12.36 7.77 23.70
N SER A 179 -11.35 8.16 24.48
CA SER A 179 -11.54 8.46 25.91
C SER A 179 -12.42 9.69 26.09
N ASP A 180 -12.21 10.73 25.31
CA ASP A 180 -12.99 11.97 25.38
C ASP A 180 -14.46 11.74 24.98
N SER A 181 -14.70 10.95 23.92
CA SER A 181 -16.07 10.65 23.47
C SER A 181 -16.89 9.85 24.49
N ARG A 182 -16.26 8.98 25.28
CA ARG A 182 -16.95 8.22 26.34
C ARG A 182 -17.31 9.09 27.55
N GLU A 183 -16.55 10.14 27.81
CA GLU A 183 -16.86 11.09 28.89
C GLU A 183 -18.02 12.04 28.50
N GLU A 184 -18.19 12.35 27.21
CA GLU A 184 -19.30 13.14 26.71
C GLU A 184 -20.64 12.39 26.70
N GLU A 185 -20.65 11.07 26.39
CA GLU A 185 -21.86 10.23 26.42
C GLU A 185 -22.38 9.94 27.86
N GLN A 186 -21.55 10.18 28.88
CA GLN A 186 -21.93 9.98 30.28
C GLN A 186 -22.36 11.27 31.02
N ARG A 187 -22.39 12.42 30.32
CA ARG A 187 -22.87 13.69 30.84
C ARG A 187 -24.24 14.05 30.28
#